data_232f936fcc2a421643fbbf94b09b842e
#
_entry.id   232f936fcc2a421643fbbf94b09b842e
#
_cell.length_a   1.000
_cell.length_b   1.000
_cell.length_c   1.000
_cell.angle_alpha   90.00
_cell.angle_beta   90.00
_cell.angle_gamma   90.00
#
_symmetry.space_group_name_H-M   'P 1'
#
loop_
_entity.id
_entity.type
_entity.pdbx_description
1 polymer ?
#
loop_
_entity_poly.entity_id
_entity_poly.type
_entity_poly.pdbx_seq_one_letter_code
_entity_poly.pdbx_strand_id
1 'polypeptide(L)'
;DFSDLRKVYQVETKTYVIMASKPLQFVVVERKLNVGKNAGKVMQIARPTGRHRVDFRSFCERVSKSTTFNRQEVEAVLNYATEIAKDIVSNGDIVEFGDLGTLMPSFKSKAVEQGVKFNANVHIEKPVVLFQPSKKYFTLTDVSYEQTTARPKKGTKPAPKPDTGSGGE
;
A
#
# COMPACT_ATOMS: atom_id res chain seq x y z
N ASP A 1 46.16 2.42 33.93
CA ASP A 1 46.41 1.90 32.57
C ASP A 1 45.17 2.20 31.73
N PHE A 2 45.33 3.09 30.77
CA PHE A 2 44.24 3.72 29.98
C PHE A 2 43.65 2.78 28.91
N SER A 3 44.12 1.54 28.87
CA SER A 3 43.67 0.52 27.87
C SER A 3 42.45 -0.30 28.29
N ASP A 4 42.11 -0.31 29.58
CA ASP A 4 40.97 -1.11 30.10
C ASP A 4 39.61 -0.41 30.07
N LEU A 5 39.57 0.88 29.82
CA LEU A 5 38.31 1.65 29.75
C LEU A 5 37.59 1.55 28.40
N ARG A 6 38.17 0.90 27.40
CA ARG A 6 37.54 0.73 26.06
C ARG A 6 36.70 -0.55 25.91
N LYS A 7 36.66 -1.41 26.94
CA LYS A 7 35.95 -2.70 26.88
C LYS A 7 34.52 -2.69 27.42
N VAL A 8 34.00 -1.59 27.92
CA VAL A 8 32.71 -1.59 28.63
C VAL A 8 31.54 -1.02 27.85
N TYR A 9 31.75 -0.48 26.64
CA TYR A 9 30.66 0.02 25.81
C TYR A 9 30.60 -0.60 24.41
N GLN A 10 30.67 -1.91 24.32
CA GLN A 10 30.01 -2.61 23.24
C GLN A 10 28.54 -2.81 23.66
N VAL A 11 27.75 -1.77 23.51
CA VAL A 11 26.31 -1.92 23.38
C VAL A 11 26.10 -2.75 22.12
N GLU A 12 25.84 -4.03 22.30
CA GLU A 12 25.26 -4.84 21.24
C GLU A 12 23.99 -4.15 20.81
N THR A 13 24.06 -3.38 19.73
CA THR A 13 22.90 -2.99 18.95
C THR A 13 22.35 -4.28 18.37
N LYS A 14 21.55 -5.00 19.17
CA LYS A 14 20.62 -5.99 18.64
C LYS A 14 19.75 -5.24 17.68
N THR A 15 20.11 -5.29 16.42
CA THR A 15 19.21 -4.98 15.33
C THR A 15 18.06 -5.98 15.49
N TYR A 16 16.98 -5.52 16.11
CA TYR A 16 15.73 -6.26 16.11
C TYR A 16 15.26 -6.23 14.65
N VAL A 17 15.65 -7.24 13.90
CA VAL A 17 15.00 -7.57 12.64
C VAL A 17 13.57 -7.93 13.04
N ILE A 18 12.67 -6.97 12.92
CA ILE A 18 11.23 -7.20 13.04
C ILE A 18 10.88 -8.02 11.81
N MET A 19 11.08 -9.33 11.90
CA MET A 19 10.55 -10.26 10.90
C MET A 19 9.04 -10.03 10.87
N ALA A 20 8.51 -9.70 9.70
CA ALA A 20 7.08 -9.58 9.50
C ALA A 20 6.46 -10.91 9.97
N SER A 21 5.76 -10.88 11.10
CA SER A 21 5.22 -12.07 11.76
C SER A 21 4.16 -12.80 10.93
N LYS A 22 3.77 -12.23 9.80
CA LYS A 22 2.73 -12.76 8.92
C LYS A 22 3.12 -12.61 7.46
N PRO A 23 3.11 -13.70 6.67
CA PRO A 23 3.45 -13.64 5.25
C PRO A 23 2.42 -12.83 4.45
N LEU A 24 2.85 -12.22 3.37
CA LEU A 24 1.96 -11.64 2.37
C LEU A 24 1.29 -12.74 1.57
N GLN A 25 -0.02 -12.87 1.74
CA GLN A 25 -0.80 -13.89 1.07
C GLN A 25 -1.09 -13.48 -0.38
N PHE A 26 -0.96 -14.43 -1.30
CA PHE A 26 -1.29 -14.23 -2.70
C PHE A 26 -2.04 -15.43 -3.28
N VAL A 27 -2.77 -15.19 -4.37
CA VAL A 27 -3.39 -16.21 -5.22
C VAL A 27 -2.82 -16.10 -6.61
N VAL A 28 -2.66 -17.23 -7.28
CA VAL A 28 -2.30 -17.28 -8.70
C VAL A 28 -3.59 -17.22 -9.52
N VAL A 29 -3.65 -16.30 -10.47
CA VAL A 29 -4.76 -16.13 -11.39
C VAL A 29 -4.25 -16.16 -12.83
N GLU A 30 -5.01 -16.77 -13.70
CA GLU A 30 -4.74 -16.73 -15.14
C GLU A 30 -5.31 -15.45 -15.76
N ARG A 31 -4.52 -14.81 -16.58
CA ARG A 31 -4.93 -13.61 -17.30
C ARG A 31 -4.37 -13.60 -18.71
N LYS A 32 -5.24 -13.34 -19.69
CA LYS A 32 -4.82 -13.06 -21.06
C LYS A 32 -4.21 -11.66 -21.13
N LEU A 33 -2.99 -11.58 -21.62
CA LEU A 33 -2.31 -10.30 -21.82
C LEU A 33 -2.70 -9.73 -23.19
N ASN A 34 -3.06 -8.45 -23.22
CA ASN A 34 -3.46 -7.78 -24.45
C ASN A 34 -2.36 -6.87 -25.03
N VAL A 35 -1.28 -6.66 -24.28
CA VAL A 35 -0.20 -5.71 -24.65
C VAL A 35 1.17 -6.30 -24.31
N GLY A 36 2.20 -5.91 -25.07
CA GLY A 36 3.59 -6.29 -24.86
C GLY A 36 3.99 -7.59 -25.58
N LYS A 37 5.21 -8.07 -25.33
CA LYS A 37 5.81 -9.25 -26.00
C LYS A 37 5.01 -10.56 -25.86
N ASN A 38 4.14 -10.65 -24.86
CA ASN A 38 3.29 -11.80 -24.58
C ASN A 38 1.80 -11.52 -24.87
N ALA A 39 1.48 -10.56 -25.73
CA ALA A 39 0.10 -10.27 -26.13
C ALA A 39 -0.56 -11.53 -26.73
N GLY A 40 -1.80 -11.79 -26.35
CA GLY A 40 -2.57 -12.98 -26.77
C GLY A 40 -2.35 -14.24 -25.93
N LYS A 41 -1.27 -14.33 -25.15
CA LYS A 41 -0.98 -15.49 -24.28
C LYS A 41 -1.71 -15.40 -22.96
N VAL A 42 -2.11 -16.55 -22.41
CA VAL A 42 -2.61 -16.68 -21.04
C VAL A 42 -1.41 -16.87 -20.12
N MET A 43 -1.26 -15.98 -19.16
CA MET A 43 -0.15 -16.00 -18.21
C MET A 43 -0.68 -16.12 -16.78
N GLN A 44 0.07 -16.82 -15.94
CA GLN A 44 -0.20 -16.87 -14.50
C GLN A 44 0.42 -15.67 -13.81
N ILE A 45 -0.38 -14.97 -13.01
CA ILE A 45 0.02 -13.75 -12.31
C ILE A 45 -0.38 -13.87 -10.84
N ALA A 46 0.58 -13.60 -9.94
CA ALA A 46 0.30 -13.54 -8.52
C ALA A 46 -0.51 -12.27 -8.19
N ARG A 47 -1.59 -12.42 -7.44
CA ARG A 47 -2.39 -11.30 -6.91
C ARG A 47 -2.41 -11.33 -5.40
N PRO A 48 -2.07 -10.23 -4.72
CA PRO A 48 -2.13 -10.17 -3.27
C PRO A 48 -3.56 -10.33 -2.76
N THR A 49 -3.72 -11.10 -1.69
CA THR A 49 -4.99 -11.40 -1.03
C THR A 49 -4.83 -11.37 0.49
N GLY A 50 -5.88 -11.73 1.23
CA GLY A 50 -5.81 -11.89 2.69
C GLY A 50 -5.53 -10.60 3.47
N ARG A 51 -5.71 -9.42 2.85
CA ARG A 51 -5.49 -8.13 3.50
C ARG A 51 -6.63 -7.80 4.45
N HIS A 52 -6.27 -7.36 5.66
CA HIS A 52 -7.20 -6.80 6.63
C HIS A 52 -7.10 -5.28 6.61
N ARG A 53 -8.24 -4.62 6.64
CA ARG A 53 -8.28 -3.17 6.79
C ARG A 53 -8.23 -2.84 8.29
N VAL A 54 -7.24 -2.06 8.69
CA VAL A 54 -7.20 -1.41 9.99
C VAL A 54 -7.89 -0.07 9.84
N ASP A 55 -8.93 0.18 10.62
CA ASP A 55 -9.63 1.46 10.60
C ASP A 55 -8.81 2.57 11.30
N PHE A 56 -9.20 3.81 11.08
CA PHE A 56 -8.48 4.97 11.61
C PHE A 56 -8.43 4.97 13.15
N ARG A 57 -9.53 4.61 13.80
CA ARG A 57 -9.61 4.55 15.26
C ARG A 57 -8.67 3.51 15.84
N SER A 58 -8.66 2.30 15.28
CA SER A 58 -7.73 1.23 15.68
C SER A 58 -6.27 1.59 15.40
N PHE A 59 -6.02 2.35 14.34
CA PHE A 59 -4.67 2.88 14.06
C PHE A 59 -4.24 3.87 15.15
N CYS A 60 -5.07 4.86 15.49
CA CYS A 60 -4.78 5.84 16.55
C CYS A 60 -4.62 5.19 17.93
N GLU A 61 -5.39 4.14 18.22
CA GLU A 61 -5.23 3.36 19.45
C GLU A 61 -3.86 2.67 19.52
N ARG A 62 -3.37 2.14 18.41
CA ARG A 62 -2.02 1.54 18.37
C ARG A 62 -0.92 2.57 18.58
N VAL A 63 -1.06 3.76 18.00
CA VAL A 63 -0.12 4.87 18.20
C VAL A 63 -0.12 5.32 19.66
N SER A 64 -1.29 5.44 20.28
CA SER A 64 -1.42 5.87 21.68
C SER A 64 -0.74 4.89 22.66
N LYS A 65 -0.72 3.59 22.36
CA LYS A 65 0.00 2.59 23.19
C LYS A 65 1.52 2.76 23.19
N SER A 66 2.07 3.45 22.22
CA SER A 66 3.52 3.70 22.07
C SER A 66 3.91 5.15 22.37
N THR A 67 2.99 5.97 22.82
CA THR A 67 3.20 7.40 23.11
C THR A 67 2.54 7.77 24.44
N THR A 68 2.78 8.99 24.90
CA THR A 68 2.10 9.56 26.08
C THR A 68 0.72 10.12 25.75
N PHE A 69 0.38 10.22 24.47
CA PHE A 69 -0.92 10.74 24.02
C PHE A 69 -2.02 9.69 24.19
N ASN A 70 -3.21 10.14 24.53
CA ASN A 70 -4.39 9.30 24.46
C ASN A 70 -4.87 9.18 23.01
N ARG A 71 -5.76 8.21 22.74
CA ARG A 71 -6.28 7.96 21.38
C ARG A 71 -6.94 9.19 20.75
N GLN A 72 -7.70 9.97 21.53
CA GLN A 72 -8.43 11.14 21.04
C GLN A 72 -7.47 12.26 20.64
N GLU A 73 -6.41 12.46 21.38
CA GLU A 73 -5.35 13.42 21.05
C GLU A 73 -4.64 13.04 19.75
N VAL A 74 -4.33 11.76 19.56
CA VAL A 74 -3.75 11.24 18.30
C VAL A 74 -4.72 11.47 17.13
N GLU A 75 -6.02 11.18 17.30
CA GLU A 75 -7.05 11.45 16.29
C GLU A 75 -7.11 12.93 15.93
N ALA A 76 -7.11 13.81 16.93
CA ALA A 76 -7.16 15.25 16.72
C ALA A 76 -5.94 15.76 15.94
N VAL A 77 -4.73 15.36 16.35
CA VAL A 77 -3.47 15.77 15.68
C VAL A 77 -3.47 15.32 14.21
N LEU A 78 -3.84 14.06 13.92
CA LEU A 78 -3.86 13.54 12.56
C LEU A 78 -4.92 14.23 11.69
N ASN A 79 -6.09 14.54 12.25
CA ASN A 79 -7.13 15.26 11.52
C ASN A 79 -6.67 16.68 11.17
N TYR A 80 -6.12 17.43 12.12
CA TYR A 80 -5.57 18.77 11.86
C TYR A 80 -4.40 18.73 10.87
N ALA A 81 -3.50 17.77 10.99
CA ALA A 81 -2.42 17.61 10.03
C ALA A 81 -2.95 17.38 8.60
N THR A 82 -4.05 16.64 8.47
CA THR A 82 -4.68 16.39 7.18
C THR A 82 -5.35 17.64 6.60
N GLU A 83 -6.01 18.45 7.44
CA GLU A 83 -6.61 19.73 7.03
C GLU A 83 -5.55 20.72 6.56
N ILE A 84 -4.47 20.90 7.31
CA ILE A 84 -3.35 21.76 6.95
C ILE A 84 -2.70 21.27 5.65
N ALA A 85 -2.47 19.98 5.52
CA ALA A 85 -1.90 19.41 4.30
C ALA A 85 -2.78 19.64 3.08
N LYS A 86 -4.11 19.54 3.25
CA LYS A 86 -5.07 19.85 2.18
C LYS A 86 -4.98 21.31 1.75
N ASP A 87 -4.87 22.24 2.70
CA ASP A 87 -4.74 23.67 2.40
C ASP A 87 -3.47 23.95 1.60
N ILE A 88 -2.31 23.47 2.07
CA ILE A 88 -1.02 23.61 1.39
C ILE A 88 -1.07 23.05 -0.03
N VAL A 89 -1.57 21.82 -0.21
CA VAL A 89 -1.65 21.16 -1.52
C VAL A 89 -2.64 21.88 -2.45
N SER A 90 -3.71 22.46 -1.91
CA SER A 90 -4.68 23.25 -2.71
C SER A 90 -4.09 24.54 -3.25
N ASN A 91 -3.07 25.07 -2.59
CA ASN A 91 -2.30 26.24 -3.04
C ASN A 91 -1.21 25.88 -4.07
N GLY A 92 -1.04 24.61 -4.39
CA GLY A 92 -0.09 24.12 -5.38
C GLY A 92 1.26 23.66 -4.79
N ASP A 93 1.42 23.69 -3.48
CA ASP A 93 2.64 23.35 -2.78
C ASP A 93 2.71 21.85 -2.45
N ILE A 94 3.92 21.36 -2.20
CA ILE A 94 4.21 19.98 -1.85
C ILE A 94 4.34 19.86 -0.34
N VAL A 95 3.72 18.82 0.24
CA VAL A 95 3.82 18.54 1.69
C VAL A 95 4.66 17.31 1.94
N GLU A 96 5.72 17.44 2.71
CA GLU A 96 6.53 16.33 3.22
C GLU A 96 6.05 15.93 4.61
N PHE A 97 5.62 14.66 4.75
CA PHE A 97 5.23 14.05 6.03
C PHE A 97 6.37 13.24 6.66
N GLY A 98 7.60 13.68 6.52
CA GLY A 98 8.77 12.96 7.03
C GLY A 98 8.85 11.53 6.48
N ASP A 99 8.97 10.57 7.38
CA ASP A 99 9.10 9.15 7.01
C ASP A 99 7.84 8.55 6.36
N LEU A 100 6.70 9.19 6.45
CA LEU A 100 5.49 8.72 5.79
C LEU A 100 5.58 8.87 4.28
N GLY A 101 6.12 9.99 3.80
CA GLY A 101 6.21 10.28 2.37
C GLY A 101 5.77 11.69 2.02
N THR A 102 5.42 11.90 0.76
CA THR A 102 5.17 13.22 0.20
C THR A 102 3.81 13.27 -0.50
N LEU A 103 3.04 14.31 -0.26
CA LEU A 103 1.81 14.65 -0.97
C LEU A 103 2.11 15.76 -2.00
N MET A 104 1.71 15.53 -3.25
CA MET A 104 1.97 16.45 -4.36
C MET A 104 0.68 16.75 -5.12
N PRO A 105 0.39 18.02 -5.42
CA PRO A 105 -0.67 18.38 -6.34
C PRO A 105 -0.29 17.97 -7.77
N SER A 106 -1.27 17.53 -8.54
CA SER A 106 -1.13 17.19 -9.96
C SER A 106 -2.47 17.38 -10.68
N PHE A 107 -2.50 17.08 -11.95
CA PHE A 107 -3.74 17.10 -12.73
C PHE A 107 -3.71 16.06 -13.85
N LYS A 108 -4.88 15.67 -14.31
CA LYS A 108 -5.05 14.86 -15.50
C LYS A 108 -5.37 15.77 -16.67
N SER A 109 -4.67 15.57 -17.78
CA SER A 109 -4.89 16.33 -19.02
C SER A 109 -5.07 15.41 -20.22
N LYS A 110 -5.80 15.90 -21.22
CA LYS A 110 -5.87 15.31 -22.56
C LYS A 110 -4.71 15.82 -23.40
N ALA A 111 -4.09 14.91 -24.14
CA ALA A 111 -3.11 15.29 -25.14
C ALA A 111 -3.82 15.99 -26.32
N VAL A 112 -3.16 16.98 -26.88
CA VAL A 112 -3.57 17.65 -28.13
C VAL A 112 -2.48 17.52 -29.17
N GLU A 113 -2.85 17.54 -30.43
CA GLU A 113 -1.89 17.46 -31.54
C GLU A 113 -0.96 18.66 -31.58
N GLN A 114 0.25 18.45 -32.11
CA GLN A 114 1.24 19.49 -32.27
C GLN A 114 0.70 20.58 -33.22
N GLY A 115 0.78 21.86 -32.80
CA GLY A 115 0.24 23.01 -33.56
C GLY A 115 -1.16 23.45 -33.10
N VAL A 116 -1.89 22.64 -32.34
CA VAL A 116 -3.15 23.05 -31.70
C VAL A 116 -2.86 23.84 -30.43
N LYS A 117 -3.50 25.03 -30.29
CA LYS A 117 -3.34 25.85 -29.08
C LYS A 117 -3.92 25.13 -27.87
N PHE A 118 -3.05 24.84 -26.89
CA PHE A 118 -3.47 24.22 -25.61
C PHE A 118 -4.34 25.22 -24.83
N ASN A 119 -5.52 24.76 -24.38
CA ASN A 119 -6.43 25.54 -23.55
C ASN A 119 -6.62 24.76 -22.20
N ALA A 120 -6.13 25.33 -21.11
CA ALA A 120 -6.19 24.71 -19.79
C ALA A 120 -7.62 24.32 -19.36
N ASN A 121 -8.60 25.21 -19.62
CA ASN A 121 -9.99 24.98 -19.21
C ASN A 121 -10.68 23.83 -19.98
N VAL A 122 -10.14 23.44 -21.13
CA VAL A 122 -10.70 22.37 -21.99
C VAL A 122 -9.91 21.09 -21.87
N HIS A 123 -8.59 21.20 -21.76
CA HIS A 123 -7.70 20.06 -21.85
C HIS A 123 -7.23 19.54 -20.48
N ILE A 124 -7.35 20.33 -19.40
CA ILE A 124 -7.17 19.83 -18.03
C ILE A 124 -8.51 19.27 -17.54
N GLU A 125 -8.54 17.96 -17.28
CA GLU A 125 -9.78 17.29 -16.89
C GLU A 125 -10.11 17.52 -15.41
N LYS A 126 -9.15 17.28 -14.53
CA LYS A 126 -9.34 17.43 -13.07
C LYS A 126 -8.02 17.50 -12.30
N PRO A 127 -8.00 18.25 -11.18
CA PRO A 127 -6.91 18.17 -10.23
C PRO A 127 -6.92 16.80 -9.54
N VAL A 128 -5.73 16.30 -9.17
CA VAL A 128 -5.53 15.08 -8.41
C VAL A 128 -4.43 15.32 -7.39
N VAL A 129 -4.46 14.59 -6.29
CA VAL A 129 -3.36 14.57 -5.32
C VAL A 129 -2.66 13.22 -5.42
N LEU A 130 -1.35 13.25 -5.54
CA LEU A 130 -0.50 12.07 -5.57
C LEU A 130 0.18 11.91 -4.22
N PHE A 131 0.15 10.70 -3.68
CA PHE A 131 0.92 10.34 -2.49
C PHE A 131 2.07 9.43 -2.90
N GLN A 132 3.29 9.82 -2.53
CA GLN A 132 4.50 9.04 -2.77
C GLN A 132 5.08 8.61 -1.41
N PRO A 133 4.96 7.32 -1.06
CA PRO A 133 5.54 6.80 0.19
C PRO A 133 7.06 6.96 0.21
N SER A 134 7.62 7.21 1.39
CA SER A 134 9.06 7.28 1.59
C SER A 134 9.72 5.94 1.25
N LYS A 135 10.59 5.92 0.26
CA LYS A 135 11.32 4.72 -0.13
C LYS A 135 12.25 4.23 0.98
N LYS A 136 12.83 5.16 1.74
CA LYS A 136 13.71 4.82 2.85
C LYS A 136 13.00 4.02 3.94
N TYR A 137 11.75 4.35 4.24
CA TYR A 137 11.01 3.75 5.34
C TYR A 137 10.08 2.60 4.91
N PHE A 138 9.47 2.70 3.73
CA PHE A 138 8.51 1.70 3.23
C PHE A 138 9.11 0.70 2.23
N THR A 139 10.44 0.53 2.18
CA THR A 139 11.04 -0.59 1.46
C THR A 139 10.89 -1.86 2.31
N LEU A 140 10.05 -2.78 1.83
CA LEU A 140 9.78 -4.04 2.53
C LEU A 140 10.85 -5.07 2.10
N THR A 141 11.87 -5.29 2.93
CA THR A 141 13.01 -6.18 2.63
C THR A 141 12.81 -7.61 3.16
N ASP A 142 12.21 -7.76 4.35
CA ASP A 142 12.08 -9.05 5.05
C ASP A 142 10.64 -9.56 5.02
N VAL A 143 10.12 -9.74 3.81
CA VAL A 143 8.73 -10.18 3.61
C VAL A 143 8.72 -11.60 3.06
N SER A 144 8.02 -12.50 3.73
CA SER A 144 7.70 -13.84 3.24
C SER A 144 6.39 -13.86 2.47
N TYR A 145 6.23 -14.83 1.57
CA TYR A 145 5.05 -14.97 0.71
C TYR A 145 4.40 -16.32 0.95
N GLU A 146 3.07 -16.33 1.02
CA GLU A 146 2.26 -17.54 1.18
C GLU A 146 1.20 -17.62 0.09
N GLN A 147 1.22 -18.71 -0.69
CA GLN A 147 0.17 -18.96 -1.66
C GLN A 147 -1.07 -19.52 -0.96
N THR A 148 -2.21 -18.91 -1.20
CA THR A 148 -3.49 -19.37 -0.68
C THR A 148 -4.49 -19.61 -1.81
N THR A 149 -5.52 -20.40 -1.55
CA THR A 149 -6.60 -20.62 -2.51
C THR A 149 -7.46 -19.35 -2.64
N ALA A 150 -7.85 -19.01 -3.86
CA ALA A 150 -8.75 -17.89 -4.11
C ALA A 150 -10.05 -18.08 -3.32
N ARG A 151 -10.40 -17.11 -2.46
CA ARG A 151 -11.72 -17.12 -1.84
C ARG A 151 -12.78 -16.99 -2.95
N PRO A 152 -13.83 -17.86 -2.97
CA PRO A 152 -14.89 -17.73 -3.94
C PRO A 152 -15.51 -16.33 -3.83
N LYS A 153 -15.71 -15.67 -4.97
CA LYS A 153 -16.40 -14.37 -4.99
C LYS A 153 -17.77 -14.54 -4.36
N LYS A 154 -18.11 -13.70 -3.38
CA LYS A 154 -19.44 -13.65 -2.79
C LYS A 154 -20.46 -13.44 -3.93
N GLY A 155 -21.21 -14.47 -4.31
CA GLY A 155 -22.21 -14.41 -5.38
C GLY A 155 -22.08 -15.44 -6.52
N THR A 156 -21.03 -16.24 -6.59
CA THR A 156 -20.98 -17.35 -7.54
C THR A 156 -21.58 -18.60 -6.88
N LYS A 157 -22.72 -19.07 -7.38
CA LYS A 157 -23.30 -20.36 -6.99
C LYS A 157 -22.20 -21.45 -7.09
N PRO A 158 -22.12 -22.37 -6.11
CA PRO A 158 -21.21 -23.52 -6.23
C PRO A 158 -21.54 -24.29 -7.51
N ALA A 159 -20.50 -24.67 -8.26
CA ALA A 159 -20.67 -25.59 -9.37
C ALA A 159 -21.31 -26.89 -8.86
N PRO A 160 -22.25 -27.50 -9.59
CA PRO A 160 -22.86 -28.76 -9.21
C PRO A 160 -21.73 -29.82 -9.10
N LYS A 161 -21.75 -30.56 -7.99
CA LYS A 161 -20.85 -31.71 -7.81
C LYS A 161 -21.13 -32.69 -8.94
N PRO A 162 -20.08 -33.33 -9.51
CA PRO A 162 -20.31 -34.42 -10.46
C PRO A 162 -21.09 -35.53 -9.77
N ASP A 163 -22.20 -35.91 -10.37
CA ASP A 163 -23.05 -37.00 -9.94
C ASP A 163 -22.21 -38.29 -10.01
N THR A 164 -21.84 -38.82 -8.87
CA THR A 164 -21.33 -40.19 -8.77
C THR A 164 -22.54 -41.11 -8.97
N GLY A 165 -22.78 -41.46 -10.24
CA GLY A 165 -23.74 -42.48 -10.60
C GLY A 165 -23.40 -43.78 -9.87
N SER A 166 -24.22 -44.11 -8.87
CA SER A 166 -24.34 -45.42 -8.30
C SER A 166 -24.90 -46.33 -9.38
N GLY A 167 -24.03 -47.12 -10.05
CA GLY A 167 -24.44 -48.28 -10.77
C GLY A 167 -24.82 -49.34 -9.76
N GLY A 168 -26.12 -49.54 -9.59
CA GLY A 168 -26.64 -50.73 -8.98
C GLY A 168 -26.82 -51.81 -10.03
N GLU A 169 -26.49 -53.00 -9.66
CA GLU A 169 -27.20 -54.20 -10.00
C GLU A 169 -26.84 -55.41 -9.76
#